data_c0d7dfae9cac7604f90dcae8a752170f
#
_entry.id   c0d7dfae9cac7604f90dcae8a752170f
#
_cell.length_a   1.000
_cell.length_b   1.000
_cell.length_c   1.000
_cell.angle_alpha   90.00
_cell.angle_beta   90.00
_cell.angle_gamma   90.00
#
_symmetry.space_group_name_H-M   'P 1'
#
loop_
_entity.id
_entity.type
_entity.pdbx_description
1 polymer ?
#
loop_
_entity_poly.entity_id
_entity_poly.type
_entity_poly.pdbx_seq_one_letter_code
_entity_poly.pdbx_strand_id
1 'polypeptide(L)'
;MISDFMQKKSILIIFIFFILFFERSMSDEIFETGKKIFLEEGNCATCHTLSDAGSEGNIGPNLNEIRPEINRVIVAVTNGIGVMPAYEGLLTEDEIKSVSYYVSEAAEK
;
A
#
# COMPACT_ATOMS: atom_id res chain seq x y z
N MET A 1 -13.98 -28.90 -36.28
CA MET A 1 -12.64 -29.24 -35.77
C MET A 1 -11.77 -28.00 -35.56
N ILE A 2 -11.57 -27.17 -36.58
CA ILE A 2 -10.80 -25.92 -36.46
C ILE A 2 -11.48 -24.87 -35.56
N SER A 3 -12.83 -24.76 -35.59
CA SER A 3 -13.61 -23.84 -34.82
C SER A 3 -13.53 -24.13 -33.30
N ASP A 4 -13.51 -25.40 -32.88
CA ASP A 4 -13.40 -25.79 -31.48
C ASP A 4 -12.01 -25.48 -30.91
N PHE A 5 -10.97 -25.64 -31.69
CA PHE A 5 -9.60 -25.32 -31.32
C PHE A 5 -9.40 -23.81 -31.12
N MET A 6 -9.99 -22.99 -32.00
CA MET A 6 -9.96 -21.52 -31.89
C MET A 6 -10.76 -21.02 -30.71
N GLN A 7 -11.93 -21.59 -30.40
CA GLN A 7 -12.73 -21.26 -29.22
C GLN A 7 -11.98 -21.57 -27.91
N LYS A 8 -11.31 -22.71 -27.81
CA LYS A 8 -10.53 -23.10 -26.62
C LYS A 8 -9.37 -22.14 -26.36
N LYS A 9 -8.67 -21.69 -27.40
CA LYS A 9 -7.61 -20.70 -27.29
C LYS A 9 -8.13 -19.33 -26.83
N SER A 10 -9.26 -18.88 -27.36
CA SER A 10 -9.89 -17.61 -27.00
C SER A 10 -10.33 -17.61 -25.53
N ILE A 11 -10.94 -18.69 -25.05
CA ILE A 11 -11.36 -18.85 -23.64
C ILE A 11 -10.14 -18.81 -22.71
N LEU A 12 -9.05 -19.49 -23.05
CA LEU A 12 -7.83 -19.50 -22.26
C LEU A 12 -7.20 -18.12 -22.16
N ILE A 13 -7.12 -17.38 -23.26
CA ILE A 13 -6.58 -16.01 -23.30
C ILE A 13 -7.42 -15.07 -22.43
N ILE A 14 -8.75 -15.15 -22.52
CA ILE A 14 -9.68 -14.36 -21.72
C ILE A 14 -9.50 -14.67 -20.23
N PHE A 15 -9.36 -15.95 -19.87
CA PHE A 15 -9.16 -16.39 -18.49
C PHE A 15 -7.83 -15.89 -17.90
N ILE A 16 -6.73 -15.96 -18.65
CA ILE A 16 -5.42 -15.42 -18.23
C ILE A 16 -5.49 -13.90 -18.05
N PHE A 17 -6.14 -13.20 -18.98
CA PHE A 17 -6.32 -11.76 -18.91
C PHE A 17 -7.14 -11.35 -17.68
N PHE A 18 -8.19 -12.09 -17.35
CA PHE A 18 -9.03 -11.86 -16.16
C PHE A 18 -8.23 -12.04 -14.85
N ILE A 19 -7.40 -13.06 -14.74
CA ILE A 19 -6.55 -13.30 -13.56
C ILE A 19 -5.56 -12.15 -13.36
N LEU A 20 -4.88 -11.70 -14.41
CA LEU A 20 -3.93 -10.58 -14.36
C LEU A 20 -4.60 -9.27 -13.95
N PHE A 21 -5.81 -9.02 -14.44
CA PHE A 21 -6.59 -7.83 -14.10
C PHE A 21 -7.04 -7.85 -12.64
N PHE A 22 -7.44 -9.01 -12.11
CA PHE A 22 -7.86 -9.18 -10.72
C PHE A 22 -6.72 -8.91 -9.73
N GLU A 23 -5.51 -9.40 -10.01
CA GLU A 23 -4.33 -9.16 -9.16
C GLU A 23 -3.99 -7.66 -9.09
N ARG A 24 -4.03 -6.95 -10.19
CA ARG A 24 -3.80 -5.50 -10.22
C ARG A 24 -4.84 -4.74 -9.42
N SER A 25 -6.10 -5.13 -9.51
CA SER A 25 -7.20 -4.49 -8.78
C SER A 25 -7.01 -4.60 -7.26
N MET A 26 -6.61 -5.76 -6.74
CA MET A 26 -6.35 -5.95 -5.30
C MET A 26 -5.18 -5.11 -4.80
N SER A 27 -4.09 -5.06 -5.55
CA SER A 27 -2.90 -4.27 -5.22
C SER A 27 -3.23 -2.78 -5.18
N ASP A 28 -3.99 -2.28 -6.15
CA ASP A 28 -4.43 -0.89 -6.22
C ASP A 28 -5.38 -0.54 -5.06
N GLU A 29 -6.27 -1.45 -4.68
CA GLU A 29 -7.18 -1.26 -3.55
C GLU A 29 -6.43 -1.14 -2.22
N ILE A 30 -5.46 -2.00 -1.96
CA ILE A 30 -4.61 -1.95 -0.76
C ILE A 30 -3.82 -0.64 -0.72
N PHE A 31 -3.26 -0.22 -1.83
CA PHE A 31 -2.53 1.04 -1.95
C PHE A 31 -3.41 2.24 -1.62
N GLU A 32 -4.60 2.34 -2.20
CA GLU A 32 -5.54 3.43 -1.96
C GLU A 32 -6.07 3.44 -0.53
N THR A 33 -6.36 2.27 0.02
CA THR A 33 -6.75 2.14 1.44
C THR A 33 -5.61 2.62 2.35
N GLY A 34 -4.40 2.23 2.09
CA GLY A 34 -3.22 2.66 2.84
C GLY A 34 -2.99 4.17 2.75
N LYS A 35 -3.18 4.76 1.57
CA LYS A 35 -3.09 6.20 1.36
C LYS A 35 -4.12 6.96 2.20
N LYS A 36 -5.35 6.47 2.23
CA LYS A 36 -6.42 7.05 3.03
C LYS A 36 -6.08 7.01 4.53
N ILE A 37 -5.57 5.88 5.02
CA ILE A 37 -5.15 5.73 6.42
C ILE A 37 -4.01 6.71 6.73
N PHE A 38 -3.04 6.85 5.84
CA PHE A 38 -1.93 7.79 5.99
C PHE A 38 -2.40 9.23 6.15
N LEU A 39 -3.40 9.63 5.35
CA LEU A 39 -3.93 11.00 5.33
C LEU A 39 -4.97 11.27 6.42
N GLU A 40 -5.76 10.28 6.81
CA GLU A 40 -6.92 10.46 7.69
C GLU A 40 -6.73 9.78 9.04
N GLU A 41 -7.05 8.49 9.17
CA GLU A 41 -7.10 7.79 10.46
C GLU A 41 -5.76 7.72 11.18
N GLY A 42 -4.68 7.53 10.43
CA GLY A 42 -3.32 7.44 11.00
C GLY A 42 -2.68 8.78 11.22
N ASN A 43 -3.15 9.82 10.53
CA ASN A 43 -2.60 11.18 10.60
C ASN A 43 -1.07 11.24 10.39
N CYS A 44 -0.54 10.34 9.59
CA CYS A 44 0.91 10.21 9.35
C CYS A 44 1.49 11.43 8.64
N ALA A 45 0.66 12.05 7.77
CA ALA A 45 1.02 13.24 6.98
C ALA A 45 1.42 14.45 7.83
N THR A 46 0.95 14.54 9.06
CA THR A 46 1.29 15.64 9.96
C THR A 46 2.78 15.64 10.33
N CYS A 47 3.38 14.45 10.43
CA CYS A 47 4.77 14.28 10.87
C CYS A 47 5.73 13.91 9.75
N HIS A 48 5.26 13.26 8.69
CA HIS A 48 6.11 12.71 7.62
C HIS A 48 5.91 13.39 6.29
N THR A 49 7.02 13.67 5.61
CA THR A 49 7.02 14.01 4.19
C THR A 49 6.85 12.73 3.37
N LEU A 50 5.90 12.76 2.43
CA LEU A 50 5.69 11.73 1.43
C LEU A 50 5.06 12.36 0.19
N SER A 51 5.79 12.40 -0.92
CA SER A 51 5.40 13.14 -2.12
C SER A 51 4.06 12.67 -2.70
N ASP A 52 3.84 11.37 -2.76
CA ASP A 52 2.59 10.79 -3.28
C ASP A 52 1.36 11.24 -2.47
N ALA A 53 1.53 11.45 -1.18
CA ALA A 53 0.47 11.94 -0.29
C ALA A 53 0.34 13.48 -0.30
N GLY A 54 1.26 14.18 -0.93
CA GLY A 54 1.32 15.64 -0.88
C GLY A 54 1.65 16.17 0.51
N SER A 55 2.29 15.38 1.36
CA SER A 55 2.60 15.76 2.74
C SER A 55 4.03 16.26 2.87
N GLU A 56 4.21 17.26 3.75
CA GLU A 56 5.49 17.95 3.98
C GLU A 56 5.85 18.01 5.48
N GLY A 57 5.33 17.08 6.29
CA GLY A 57 5.65 17.02 7.71
C GLY A 57 7.15 16.77 7.95
N ASN A 58 7.73 17.45 8.94
CA ASN A 58 9.15 17.38 9.23
C ASN A 58 9.47 16.97 10.68
N ILE A 59 8.46 16.53 11.42
CA ILE A 59 8.66 16.02 12.80
C ILE A 59 9.27 14.63 12.75
N GLY A 60 8.80 13.78 11.82
CA GLY A 60 9.37 12.46 11.55
C GLY A 60 10.30 12.47 10.33
N PRO A 61 10.96 11.35 10.04
CA PRO A 61 11.80 11.22 8.86
C PRO A 61 11.03 11.44 7.55
N ASN A 62 11.72 12.00 6.55
CA ASN A 62 11.20 12.08 5.19
C ASN A 62 11.20 10.67 4.57
N LEU A 63 10.01 10.15 4.28
CA LEU A 63 9.84 8.78 3.82
C LEU A 63 10.41 8.57 2.42
N ASN A 64 10.38 9.58 1.54
CA ASN A 64 11.01 9.50 0.22
C ASN A 64 12.55 9.38 0.30
N GLU A 65 13.15 9.91 1.36
CA GLU A 65 14.60 9.79 1.57
C GLU A 65 14.98 8.43 2.14
N ILE A 66 14.28 7.97 3.18
CA ILE A 66 14.65 6.72 3.86
C ILE A 66 14.17 5.46 3.14
N ARG A 67 13.13 5.55 2.33
CA ARG A 67 12.58 4.44 1.53
C ARG A 67 12.47 3.13 2.33
N PRO A 68 11.64 3.11 3.37
CA PRO A 68 11.62 1.97 4.28
C PRO A 68 10.99 0.73 3.66
N GLU A 69 11.53 -0.44 3.99
CA GLU A 69 10.89 -1.72 3.66
C GLU A 69 9.60 -1.89 4.45
N ILE A 70 8.65 -2.62 3.86
CA ILE A 70 7.32 -2.82 4.43
C ILE A 70 7.35 -3.38 5.86
N ASN A 71 8.19 -4.37 6.15
CA ASN A 71 8.27 -4.96 7.48
C ASN A 71 8.78 -3.96 8.53
N ARG A 72 9.68 -3.09 8.15
CA ARG A 72 10.17 -2.02 9.00
C ARG A 72 9.06 -1.01 9.33
N VAL A 73 8.24 -0.68 8.35
CA VAL A 73 7.08 0.20 8.55
C VAL A 73 6.05 -0.45 9.47
N ILE A 74 5.74 -1.74 9.25
CA ILE A 74 4.81 -2.49 10.11
C ILE A 74 5.26 -2.43 11.58
N VAL A 75 6.52 -2.70 11.86
CA VAL A 75 7.07 -2.68 13.23
C VAL A 75 6.97 -1.27 13.84
N ALA A 76 7.35 -0.25 13.08
CA ALA A 76 7.32 1.14 13.53
C ALA A 76 5.89 1.61 13.82
N VAL A 77 4.94 1.31 12.95
CA VAL A 77 3.53 1.68 13.10
C VAL A 77 2.89 0.92 14.27
N THR A 78 3.17 -0.36 14.39
CA THR A 78 2.61 -1.20 15.47
C THR A 78 3.08 -0.73 16.83
N ASN A 79 4.37 -0.53 17.01
CA ASN A 79 4.99 -0.30 18.31
C ASN A 79 5.27 1.17 18.63
N GLY A 80 5.27 2.04 17.62
CA GLY A 80 5.71 3.43 17.77
C GLY A 80 7.24 3.54 17.91
N ILE A 81 7.75 4.76 17.74
CA ILE A 81 9.17 5.09 17.95
C ILE A 81 9.25 6.52 18.48
N GLY A 82 9.79 6.71 19.68
CA GLY A 82 9.93 8.04 20.27
C GLY A 82 8.58 8.77 20.36
N VAL A 83 8.46 9.91 19.70
CA VAL A 83 7.21 10.69 19.66
C VAL A 83 6.15 10.10 18.72
N MET A 84 6.54 9.21 17.82
CA MET A 84 5.60 8.51 16.95
C MET A 84 4.78 7.53 17.80
N PRO A 85 3.43 7.67 17.81
CA PRO A 85 2.61 6.80 18.65
C PRO A 85 2.57 5.36 18.13
N ALA A 86 2.25 4.43 19.02
CA ALA A 86 1.94 3.05 18.66
C ALA A 86 0.49 2.98 18.17
N TYR A 87 0.27 2.36 17.02
CA TYR A 87 -1.06 2.23 16.43
C TYR A 87 -1.73 0.87 16.71
N GLU A 88 -1.05 -0.04 17.41
CA GLU A 88 -1.67 -1.27 17.88
C GLU A 88 -2.87 -0.94 18.78
N GLY A 89 -4.04 -1.49 18.43
CA GLY A 89 -5.29 -1.18 19.12
C GLY A 89 -6.02 0.08 18.62
N LEU A 90 -5.36 0.96 17.86
CA LEU A 90 -5.98 2.12 17.20
C LEU A 90 -6.32 1.81 15.74
N LEU A 91 -5.44 1.11 15.05
CA LEU A 91 -5.67 0.58 13.72
C LEU A 91 -5.74 -0.95 13.81
N THR A 92 -6.52 -1.56 12.94
CA THR A 92 -6.55 -3.02 12.82
C THR A 92 -5.24 -3.52 12.22
N GLU A 93 -4.95 -4.81 12.37
CA GLU A 93 -3.77 -5.43 11.76
C GLU A 93 -3.76 -5.25 10.23
N ASP A 94 -4.93 -5.40 9.57
CA ASP A 94 -5.05 -5.20 8.12
C ASP A 94 -4.84 -3.74 7.72
N GLU A 95 -5.31 -2.79 8.51
CA GLU A 95 -5.07 -1.37 8.29
C GLU A 95 -3.59 -1.02 8.43
N ILE A 96 -2.90 -1.58 9.43
CA ILE A 96 -1.43 -1.42 9.59
C ILE A 96 -0.70 -1.98 8.38
N LYS A 97 -1.09 -3.14 7.88
CA LYS A 97 -0.52 -3.73 6.66
C LYS A 97 -0.75 -2.85 5.44
N SER A 98 -1.96 -2.31 5.29
CA SER A 98 -2.31 -1.46 4.15
C SER A 98 -1.53 -0.15 4.13
N VAL A 99 -1.44 0.55 5.25
CA VAL A 99 -0.66 1.79 5.34
C VAL A 99 0.84 1.53 5.16
N SER A 100 1.33 0.41 5.67
CA SER A 100 2.74 0.01 5.51
C SER A 100 3.08 -0.31 4.06
N TYR A 101 2.20 -1.01 3.36
CA TYR A 101 2.32 -1.25 1.93
C TYR A 101 2.33 0.07 1.15
N TYR A 102 1.39 0.96 1.44
CA TYR A 102 1.32 2.28 0.82
C TYR A 102 2.63 3.06 0.99
N VAL A 103 3.12 3.18 2.22
CA VAL A 103 4.36 3.92 2.50
C VAL A 103 5.54 3.33 1.75
N SER A 104 5.72 2.01 1.80
CA SER A 104 6.81 1.31 1.13
C SER A 104 6.80 1.54 -0.39
N GLU A 105 5.63 1.42 -1.03
CA GLU A 105 5.48 1.63 -2.47
C GLU A 105 5.59 3.11 -2.87
N ALA A 106 4.93 3.99 -2.14
CA ALA A 106 4.90 5.42 -2.44
C ALA A 106 6.26 6.10 -2.24
N ALA A 107 7.06 5.62 -1.28
CA ALA A 107 8.39 6.18 -1.01
C ALA A 107 9.39 5.97 -2.15
N GLU A 108 9.12 5.00 -3.03
CA GLU A 108 9.95 4.72 -4.21
C GLU A 108 9.63 5.63 -5.42
N LYS A 109 8.56 6.39 -5.38
CA LYS A 109 8.10 7.24 -6.50
C LYS A 109 8.81 8.60 -6.60
#